data_662824be5512440e37973310669b2571
#
_entry.id   662824be5512440e37973310669b2571
#
_cell.length_a   1.000
_cell.length_b   1.000
_cell.length_c   1.000
_cell.angle_alpha   90.00
_cell.angle_beta   90.00
_cell.angle_gamma   90.00
#
_symmetry.space_group_name_H-M   'P 1'
#
loop_
_entity.id
_entity.type
_entity.pdbx_description
1 polymer ?
#
loop_
_entity_poly.entity_id
_entity_poly.type
_entity_poly.pdbx_seq_one_letter_code
_entity_poly.pdbx_strand_id
1 'polypeptide(L)' 'MATITESQTIAGVFHVRPQVHGDARGVFVETFRREWIPGAREMIQANRADRAAGSVVGLHYHLHQADYWY' A
#
# COMPACT_ATOMS: atom_id res chain seq x y z
N MET A 1 -9.03 9.57 8.76
CA MET A 1 -7.72 9.32 9.40
C MET A 1 -7.33 7.85 9.21
N ALA A 2 -6.08 7.56 9.05
CA ALA A 2 -5.64 6.17 8.83
C ALA A 2 -5.08 5.58 10.13
N THR A 3 -5.20 4.27 10.28
CA THR A 3 -4.57 3.51 11.37
C THR A 3 -3.36 2.77 10.82
N ILE A 4 -2.21 2.95 11.45
CA ILE A 4 -0.96 2.36 11.02
C ILE A 4 -0.47 1.40 12.09
N THR A 5 -0.19 0.15 11.69
CA THR A 5 0.24 -0.90 12.60
C THR A 5 1.45 -1.61 12.03
N GLU A 6 2.51 -1.77 12.82
CA GLU A 6 3.66 -2.55 12.37
C GLU A 6 3.33 -4.03 12.39
N SER A 7 3.85 -4.77 11.41
CA SER A 7 3.70 -6.22 11.34
C SER A 7 4.35 -6.87 12.57
N GLN A 8 3.68 -7.86 13.15
CA GLN A 8 4.21 -8.61 14.29
C GLN A 8 5.17 -9.72 13.86
N THR A 9 5.21 -10.03 12.57
CA THR A 9 6.03 -11.14 12.05
C THR A 9 7.23 -10.68 11.25
N ILE A 10 7.13 -9.51 10.60
CA ILE A 10 8.21 -9.00 9.73
C ILE A 10 8.53 -7.57 10.15
N ALA A 11 9.73 -7.36 10.65
CA ALA A 11 10.18 -6.02 11.05
C ALA A 11 10.24 -5.09 9.83
N GLY A 12 9.82 -3.84 10.00
CA GLY A 12 9.88 -2.82 8.95
C GLY A 12 8.72 -2.88 7.98
N VAL A 13 7.76 -3.79 8.16
CA VAL A 13 6.54 -3.85 7.37
C VAL A 13 5.40 -3.23 8.17
N PHE A 14 4.66 -2.32 7.55
CA PHE A 14 3.56 -1.61 8.18
C PHE A 14 2.28 -1.86 7.41
N HIS A 15 1.20 -2.04 8.16
CA HIS A 15 -0.15 -2.15 7.62
C HIS A 15 -0.85 -0.82 7.82
N VAL A 16 -1.38 -0.26 6.74
CA VAL A 16 -2.12 1.00 6.78
C VAL A 16 -3.59 0.69 6.49
N ARG A 17 -4.46 1.09 7.39
CA ARG A 17 -5.91 0.98 7.19
C ARG A 17 -6.48 2.38 7.05
N PRO A 18 -6.71 2.86 5.83
CA PRO A 18 -7.28 4.18 5.63
C PRO A 18 -8.76 4.20 5.99
N GLN A 19 -9.29 5.39 6.22
CA GLN A 19 -10.71 5.58 6.41
C GLN A 19 -11.40 5.65 5.05
N VAL A 20 -12.47 4.87 4.90
CA VAL A 20 -13.28 4.86 3.68
C VAL A 20 -14.49 5.76 3.91
N HIS A 21 -14.72 6.67 2.98
CA HIS A 21 -15.87 7.58 3.01
C HIS A 21 -16.84 7.17 1.92
N GLY A 22 -18.07 6.86 2.31
CA GLY A 22 -19.09 6.42 1.36
C GLY A 22 -20.32 7.32 1.38
N ASP A 23 -20.95 7.46 0.22
CA ASP A 23 -22.24 8.13 0.09
C ASP A 23 -22.99 7.50 -1.10
N ALA A 24 -24.12 8.14 -1.51
CA ALA A 24 -24.95 7.59 -2.59
C ALA A 24 -24.22 7.50 -3.94
N ARG A 25 -23.12 8.24 -4.12
CA ARG A 25 -22.35 8.24 -5.37
C ARG A 25 -21.30 7.14 -5.40
N GLY A 26 -20.97 6.55 -4.25
CA GLY A 26 -19.93 5.54 -4.15
C GLY A 26 -19.03 5.77 -2.95
N VAL A 27 -17.79 5.36 -3.07
CA VAL A 27 -16.81 5.47 -1.97
C VAL A 27 -15.61 6.30 -2.39
N PHE A 28 -15.01 6.93 -1.42
CA PHE A 28 -13.77 7.68 -1.56
C PHE A 28 -12.83 7.23 -0.46
N VAL A 29 -11.58 6.95 -0.83
CA VAL A 29 -10.56 6.54 0.13
C VAL A 29 -9.21 7.10 -0.31
N GLU A 30 -8.45 7.61 0.67
CA GLU A 30 -7.07 8.01 0.44
C GLU A 30 -6.21 6.76 0.49
N THR A 31 -5.48 6.48 -0.59
CA THR A 31 -4.74 5.22 -0.70
C THR A 31 -3.28 5.33 -0.33
N PHE A 32 -2.73 6.55 -0.29
CA PHE A 32 -1.34 6.78 0.10
C PHE A 32 -1.17 8.17 0.67
N ARG A 33 -0.37 8.26 1.73
CA ARG A 33 0.10 9.52 2.26
C ARG A 33 1.49 9.26 2.84
N ARG A 34 2.46 10.07 2.43
CA ARG A 34 3.86 9.88 2.83
C ARG A 34 4.04 9.76 4.34
N GLU A 35 3.33 10.59 5.10
CA GLU A 35 3.48 10.62 6.55
C GLU A 35 2.95 9.38 7.26
N TRP A 36 2.22 8.50 6.55
CA TRP A 36 1.76 7.24 7.13
C TRP A 36 2.90 6.25 7.35
N ILE A 37 4.00 6.38 6.59
CA ILE A 37 5.06 5.38 6.55
C ILE A 37 6.27 5.91 7.32
N PRO A 38 6.57 5.38 8.52
CA PRO A 38 7.73 5.82 9.30
C PRO A 38 9.03 5.60 8.52
N GLY A 39 9.87 6.63 8.44
CA GLY A 39 11.13 6.56 7.73
C GLY A 39 11.01 6.36 6.24
N ALA A 40 9.84 6.64 5.67
CA ALA A 40 9.57 6.38 4.27
C ALA A 40 10.50 7.14 3.35
N ARG A 41 10.93 6.46 2.30
CA ARG A 41 11.55 7.06 1.15
C ARG A 41 10.48 7.78 0.34
N GLU A 42 10.94 8.68 -0.52
CA GLU A 42 10.05 9.31 -1.46
C GLU A 42 9.58 8.30 -2.50
N MET A 43 8.29 8.27 -2.77
CA MET A 43 7.71 7.41 -3.80
C MET A 43 7.77 8.15 -5.13
N ILE A 44 8.57 7.64 -6.05
CA ILE A 44 8.87 8.32 -7.30
C ILE A 44 8.19 7.70 -8.50
N GLN A 45 7.54 6.54 -8.34
CA GLN A 45 6.90 5.83 -9.44
C GLN A 45 5.75 5.00 -8.90
N ALA A 46 4.64 4.99 -9.61
CA ALA A 46 3.50 4.15 -9.30
C ALA A 46 3.10 3.36 -10.55
N ASN A 47 2.79 2.09 -10.37
CA ASN A 47 2.31 1.23 -11.44
C ASN A 47 1.01 0.57 -11.01
N ARG A 48 0.14 0.34 -11.97
CA ARG A 48 -1.05 -0.48 -11.78
C ARG A 48 -0.98 -1.66 -12.73
N ALA A 49 -1.27 -2.84 -12.22
CA ALA A 49 -1.33 -4.05 -13.03
C ALA A 49 -2.66 -4.75 -12.78
N ASP A 50 -3.38 -4.99 -13.87
CA ASP A 50 -4.61 -5.76 -13.84
C ASP A 50 -4.35 -7.08 -14.55
N ARG A 51 -4.70 -8.19 -13.92
CA ARG A 51 -4.39 -9.52 -14.44
C ARG A 51 -5.67 -10.30 -14.69
N ALA A 52 -5.63 -11.19 -15.67
CA ALA A 52 -6.73 -12.11 -15.91
C ALA A 52 -6.84 -13.10 -14.75
N ALA A 53 -8.05 -13.59 -14.50
CA ALA A 53 -8.28 -14.61 -13.48
C ALA A 53 -7.41 -15.83 -13.74
N GLY A 54 -6.83 -16.39 -12.70
CA GLY A 54 -5.94 -17.53 -12.79
C GLY A 54 -4.50 -17.22 -13.12
N SER A 55 -4.16 -15.94 -13.36
CA SER A 55 -2.77 -15.54 -13.58
C SER A 55 -1.99 -15.57 -12.27
N VAL A 56 -0.76 -16.06 -12.36
CA VAL A 56 0.18 -16.05 -11.25
C VAL A 56 1.43 -15.30 -11.70
N VAL A 57 1.81 -14.25 -10.97
CA VAL A 57 3.00 -13.47 -11.24
C VAL A 57 3.83 -13.39 -9.95
N GLY A 58 5.13 -13.31 -10.09
CA GLY A 58 6.06 -13.27 -8.97
C GLY A 58 7.03 -14.44 -9.09
N LEU A 59 7.81 -14.82 -8.08
CA LEU A 59 8.05 -14.02 -6.88
C LEU A 59 9.07 -12.94 -7.19
N HIS A 60 8.88 -11.72 -6.66
CA HIS A 60 9.79 -10.62 -6.88
C HIS A 60 10.24 -10.05 -5.54
N TYR A 61 11.49 -9.61 -5.48
CA TYR A 61 12.00 -8.86 -4.34
C TYR A 61 12.97 -7.79 -4.81
N HIS A 62 13.21 -6.80 -3.95
CA HIS A 62 14.08 -5.68 -4.28
C HIS A 62 15.15 -5.53 -3.22
N LEU A 63 16.39 -5.27 -3.67
CA LEU A 63 17.52 -5.05 -2.77
C LEU A 63 17.64 -3.58 -2.33
N HIS A 64 17.22 -2.65 -3.18
CA HIS A 64 17.47 -1.22 -2.96
C HIS A 64 16.23 -0.35 -3.08
N GLN A 65 15.05 -0.95 -3.13
CA GLN A 65 13.79 -0.25 -3.40
C GLN A 65 12.79 -0.63 -2.32
N ALA A 66 12.02 0.35 -1.88
CA ALA A 66 10.89 0.11 -0.99
C ALA A 66 9.60 0.08 -1.80
N ASP A 67 8.65 -0.74 -1.36
CA ASP A 67 7.36 -0.88 -2.01
C ASP A 67 6.24 -0.42 -1.10
N TYR A 68 5.24 0.20 -1.72
CA TYR A 68 3.96 0.47 -1.11
C TYR A 68 2.88 -0.20 -1.96
N TRP A 69 2.03 -0.97 -1.33
CA TRP A 69 0.96 -1.72 -1.99
C TRP A 69 -0.40 -1.30 -1.41
N TYR A 70 -1.38 -1.18 -2.27
CA TYR A 70 -2.75 -0.90 -1.81
C TYR A 70 -3.74 -1.84 -2.49
#